data_1369271bc0776def7740f50b64280519
#
_entry.id   1369271bc0776def7740f50b64280519
#
_cell.length_a   1.000
_cell.length_b   1.000
_cell.length_c   1.000
_cell.angle_alpha   90.00
_cell.angle_beta   90.00
_cell.angle_gamma   90.00
#
_symmetry.space_group_name_H-M   'P 1'
#
loop_
_entity.id
_entity.type
_entity.pdbx_description
1 polymer ?
#
loop_
_entity_poly.entity_id
_entity_poly.type
_entity_poly.pdbx_seq_one_letter_code
_entity_poly.pdbx_strand_id
1 'polypeptide(L)'
;SANMSFALCPLLTDGAIEALMTAGSPEQQQFYIPKMVEGSWTGTMNLTEPQAGSDLALVRTRAEPQPDGSYKLYGTKIFITYGEHDMADNIVHMVLARVTGAPEGVKGISLFLCPKLLADGTRNDVHCVSIEHKLGIKASPTAVLQYGDHGGAVAWLIGQENRGLEYMFIMMNAARYAVGVQGVAIAERAYQKAVAYARDRVQSRPVDGSMNKSAPIIHHPDIKRMLMTMRAYTEGCRALAFVSAAAYDAAHHHADAEVRDGLARAREIGL
;
A
#
# COMPACT_ATOMS: atom_id res chain seq x y z
N SER A 1 7.59 9.24 8.37
CA SER A 1 6.44 9.64 9.18
C SER A 1 6.68 9.37 10.66
N ALA A 2 6.10 10.18 11.54
CA ALA A 2 6.22 10.02 12.99
C ALA A 2 5.40 8.83 13.52
N ASN A 3 4.36 8.41 12.79
CA ASN A 3 3.50 7.28 13.13
C ASN A 3 3.28 6.39 11.90
N MET A 4 3.91 5.22 11.91
CA MET A 4 3.85 4.26 10.80
C MET A 4 2.45 3.69 10.61
N SER A 5 1.71 3.43 11.69
CA SER A 5 0.35 2.88 11.59
C SER A 5 -0.60 3.85 10.90
N PHE A 6 -0.53 5.14 11.25
CA PHE A 6 -1.34 6.19 10.60
C PHE A 6 -0.93 6.40 9.14
N ALA A 7 0.38 6.38 8.84
CA ALA A 7 0.90 6.64 7.50
C ALA A 7 0.39 5.67 6.42
N LEU A 8 -0.09 4.48 6.79
CA LEU A 8 -0.67 3.52 5.85
C LEU A 8 -2.03 3.98 5.29
N CYS A 9 -2.78 4.80 6.02
CA CYS A 9 -4.05 5.34 5.55
C CYS A 9 -3.89 6.28 4.34
N PRO A 10 -3.13 7.39 4.44
CA PRO A 10 -2.90 8.26 3.29
C PRO A 10 -2.12 7.56 2.15
N LEU A 11 -1.24 6.61 2.45
CA LEU A 11 -0.51 5.84 1.44
C LEU A 11 -1.46 5.09 0.50
N LEU A 12 -2.48 4.42 1.04
CA LEU A 12 -3.46 3.70 0.22
C LEU A 12 -4.42 4.65 -0.50
N THR A 13 -4.76 5.77 0.13
CA THR A 13 -5.60 6.82 -0.47
C THR A 13 -4.91 7.44 -1.68
N ASP A 14 -3.61 7.73 -1.57
CA ASP A 14 -2.78 8.26 -2.66
C ASP A 14 -2.78 7.33 -3.88
N GLY A 15 -2.53 6.04 -3.65
CA GLY A 15 -2.61 5.03 -4.71
C GLY A 15 -4.01 4.95 -5.37
N ALA A 16 -5.08 5.08 -4.59
CA ALA A 16 -6.45 5.08 -5.12
C ALA A 16 -6.73 6.33 -5.98
N ILE A 17 -6.20 7.50 -5.58
CA ILE A 17 -6.26 8.72 -6.37
C ILE A 17 -5.52 8.52 -7.71
N GLU A 18 -4.30 7.99 -7.70
CA GLU A 18 -3.54 7.72 -8.93
C GLU A 18 -4.29 6.79 -9.89
N ALA A 19 -4.90 5.72 -9.38
CA ALA A 19 -5.68 4.80 -10.20
C ALA A 19 -6.91 5.49 -10.83
N LEU A 20 -7.61 6.33 -10.07
CA LEU A 20 -8.73 7.12 -10.56
C LEU A 20 -8.30 8.17 -11.58
N MET A 21 -7.20 8.87 -11.35
CA MET A 21 -6.65 9.85 -12.32
C MET A 21 -6.28 9.19 -13.65
N THR A 22 -5.78 7.95 -13.60
CA THR A 22 -5.31 7.23 -14.79
C THR A 22 -6.43 6.54 -15.56
N ALA A 23 -7.40 5.94 -14.86
CA ALA A 23 -8.39 5.05 -15.46
C ALA A 23 -9.85 5.35 -15.09
N GLY A 24 -10.11 6.23 -14.13
CA GLY A 24 -11.46 6.62 -13.76
C GLY A 24 -12.14 7.45 -14.84
N SER A 25 -13.47 7.37 -14.93
CA SER A 25 -14.25 8.27 -15.80
C SER A 25 -14.16 9.72 -15.30
N PRO A 26 -14.43 10.72 -16.17
CA PRO A 26 -14.46 12.13 -15.73
C PRO A 26 -15.40 12.37 -14.55
N GLU A 27 -16.54 11.70 -14.51
CA GLU A 27 -17.52 11.80 -13.41
C GLU A 27 -16.97 11.20 -12.12
N GLN A 28 -16.31 10.04 -12.21
CA GLN A 28 -15.64 9.42 -11.05
C GLN A 28 -14.53 10.32 -10.53
N GLN A 29 -13.69 10.85 -11.38
CA GLN A 29 -12.60 11.75 -10.99
C GLN A 29 -13.16 13.01 -10.30
N GLN A 30 -14.14 13.67 -10.90
CA GLN A 30 -14.73 14.88 -10.37
C GLN A 30 -15.43 14.69 -9.02
N PHE A 31 -16.05 13.53 -8.80
CA PHE A 31 -16.80 13.25 -7.59
C PHE A 31 -15.92 12.74 -6.42
N TYR A 32 -14.98 11.83 -6.69
CA TYR A 32 -14.22 11.15 -5.64
C TYR A 32 -12.89 11.83 -5.31
N ILE A 33 -12.11 12.26 -6.31
CA ILE A 33 -10.75 12.77 -6.10
C ILE A 33 -10.69 13.98 -5.16
N PRO A 34 -11.52 15.03 -5.29
CA PRO A 34 -11.43 16.19 -4.40
C PRO A 34 -11.59 15.82 -2.93
N LYS A 35 -12.51 14.94 -2.59
CA LYS A 35 -12.78 14.49 -1.21
C LYS A 35 -11.65 13.62 -0.66
N MET A 36 -11.01 12.83 -1.53
CA MET A 36 -9.86 12.01 -1.16
C MET A 36 -8.59 12.85 -0.96
N VAL A 37 -8.37 13.87 -1.78
CA VAL A 37 -7.26 14.83 -1.63
C VAL A 37 -7.43 15.69 -0.38
N GLU A 38 -8.65 16.13 -0.06
CA GLU A 38 -8.97 16.85 1.16
C GLU A 38 -8.79 16.00 2.42
N GLY A 39 -8.86 14.66 2.29
CA GLY A 39 -8.74 13.70 3.39
C GLY A 39 -10.06 13.40 4.10
N SER A 40 -11.18 13.97 3.67
CA SER A 40 -12.52 13.65 4.17
C SER A 40 -12.97 12.23 3.77
N TRP A 41 -12.43 11.70 2.68
CA TRP A 41 -12.60 10.32 2.24
C TRP A 41 -11.25 9.63 2.08
N THR A 42 -11.22 8.31 2.34
CA THR A 42 -10.01 7.49 2.22
C THR A 42 -10.18 6.40 1.17
N GLY A 43 -9.05 5.92 0.64
CA GLY A 43 -9.01 4.85 -0.35
C GLY A 43 -8.39 3.56 0.19
N THR A 44 -8.78 2.39 -0.33
CA THR A 44 -8.21 1.09 0.02
C THR A 44 -8.00 0.22 -1.21
N MET A 45 -7.08 -0.76 -1.10
CA MET A 45 -6.83 -1.79 -2.12
C MET A 45 -7.40 -3.13 -1.66
N ASN A 46 -8.32 -3.70 -2.45
CA ASN A 46 -9.02 -4.95 -2.13
C ASN A 46 -8.71 -6.04 -3.18
N LEU A 47 -7.60 -6.76 -2.98
CA LEU A 47 -7.14 -7.82 -3.88
C LEU A 47 -7.40 -9.20 -3.32
N THR A 48 -6.82 -9.46 -2.14
CA THR A 48 -6.63 -10.78 -1.54
C THR A 48 -7.94 -11.39 -1.07
N GLU A 49 -8.10 -12.67 -1.35
CA GLU A 49 -9.19 -13.51 -0.84
C GLU A 49 -8.61 -14.71 -0.09
N PRO A 50 -9.40 -15.45 0.72
CA PRO A 50 -8.89 -16.60 1.47
C PRO A 50 -8.14 -17.63 0.59
N GLN A 51 -8.56 -17.83 -0.64
CA GLN A 51 -7.94 -18.76 -1.61
C GLN A 51 -7.03 -18.08 -2.65
N ALA A 52 -7.00 -16.76 -2.71
CA ALA A 52 -6.31 -15.99 -3.74
C ALA A 52 -5.48 -14.86 -3.12
N GLY A 53 -4.21 -15.14 -2.85
CA GLY A 53 -3.23 -14.17 -2.35
C GLY A 53 -2.10 -13.98 -3.35
N SER A 54 -1.14 -14.92 -3.38
CA SER A 54 -0.03 -14.90 -4.34
C SER A 54 -0.51 -15.20 -5.77
N ASP A 55 -1.50 -16.06 -5.92
CA ASP A 55 -2.14 -16.35 -7.20
C ASP A 55 -3.53 -15.69 -7.28
N LEU A 56 -3.59 -14.54 -7.92
CA LEU A 56 -4.83 -13.79 -8.14
C LEU A 56 -5.71 -14.41 -9.25
N ALA A 57 -5.22 -15.39 -10.02
CA ALA A 57 -6.06 -16.12 -10.97
C ALA A 57 -7.25 -16.81 -10.29
N LEU A 58 -7.12 -17.07 -8.98
CA LEU A 58 -8.13 -17.74 -8.16
C LEU A 58 -9.16 -16.79 -7.54
N VAL A 59 -9.13 -15.49 -7.84
CA VAL A 59 -10.12 -14.51 -7.36
C VAL A 59 -11.53 -14.95 -7.75
N ARG A 60 -12.43 -15.01 -6.77
CA ARG A 60 -13.84 -15.46 -6.89
C ARG A 60 -14.86 -14.35 -6.65
N THR A 61 -14.47 -13.22 -6.07
CA THR A 61 -15.37 -12.06 -5.97
C THR A 61 -15.95 -11.78 -7.34
N ARG A 62 -17.29 -11.81 -7.44
CA ARG A 62 -18.00 -11.60 -8.70
C ARG A 62 -18.64 -10.24 -8.75
N ALA A 63 -18.76 -9.70 -9.96
CA ALA A 63 -19.45 -8.46 -10.26
C ALA A 63 -20.59 -8.74 -11.24
N GLU A 64 -21.81 -8.46 -10.82
CA GLU A 64 -23.02 -8.64 -11.62
C GLU A 64 -23.44 -7.30 -12.23
N PRO A 65 -23.44 -7.12 -13.56
CA PRO A 65 -23.84 -5.89 -14.20
C PRO A 65 -25.33 -5.58 -13.94
N GLN A 66 -25.65 -4.29 -13.74
CA GLN A 66 -26.99 -3.81 -13.51
C GLN A 66 -27.47 -2.96 -14.69
N PRO A 67 -28.80 -2.82 -14.91
CA PRO A 67 -29.35 -2.04 -16.03
C PRO A 67 -28.98 -0.55 -16.03
N ASP A 68 -28.62 0.00 -14.87
CA ASP A 68 -28.21 1.39 -14.68
C ASP A 68 -26.72 1.66 -14.93
N GLY A 69 -25.96 0.63 -15.35
CA GLY A 69 -24.52 0.71 -15.59
C GLY A 69 -23.67 0.51 -14.32
N SER A 70 -24.29 0.33 -13.16
CA SER A 70 -23.58 -0.10 -11.94
C SER A 70 -23.35 -1.60 -11.95
N TYR A 71 -22.65 -2.08 -10.92
CA TYR A 71 -22.43 -3.51 -10.68
C TYR A 71 -22.77 -3.84 -9.22
N LYS A 72 -23.15 -5.08 -8.97
CA LYS A 72 -23.28 -5.62 -7.62
C LYS A 72 -22.14 -6.58 -7.35
N LEU A 73 -21.35 -6.31 -6.31
CA LEU A 73 -20.24 -7.15 -5.90
C LEU A 73 -20.68 -8.15 -4.82
N TYR A 74 -20.12 -9.38 -4.93
CA TYR A 74 -20.33 -10.46 -3.96
C TYR A 74 -19.00 -11.18 -3.72
N GLY A 75 -18.58 -11.30 -2.46
CA GLY A 75 -17.38 -12.03 -2.09
C GLY A 75 -16.73 -11.51 -0.81
N THR A 76 -15.61 -12.13 -0.45
CA THR A 76 -14.87 -11.80 0.77
C THR A 76 -13.46 -11.36 0.41
N LYS A 77 -13.03 -10.22 0.92
CA LYS A 77 -11.66 -9.72 0.82
C LYS A 77 -11.00 -9.72 2.18
N ILE A 78 -9.75 -10.21 2.25
CA ILE A 78 -8.99 -10.32 3.48
C ILE A 78 -7.72 -9.46 3.45
N PHE A 79 -7.19 -9.14 4.61
CA PHE A 79 -5.98 -8.32 4.79
C PHE A 79 -6.10 -6.90 4.23
N ILE A 80 -7.30 -6.32 4.32
CA ILE A 80 -7.56 -4.98 3.79
C ILE A 80 -7.11 -3.92 4.79
N THR A 81 -5.98 -3.29 4.49
CA THR A 81 -5.43 -2.20 5.29
C THR A 81 -6.38 -1.01 5.26
N TYR A 82 -6.75 -0.51 6.45
CA TYR A 82 -7.73 0.55 6.64
C TYR A 82 -9.09 0.27 5.96
N GLY A 83 -9.45 -1.02 5.87
CA GLY A 83 -10.74 -1.43 5.28
C GLY A 83 -11.96 -0.98 6.06
N GLU A 84 -11.83 -0.74 7.38
CA GLU A 84 -12.87 -0.17 8.22
C GLU A 84 -12.25 0.72 9.29
N HIS A 85 -12.77 1.93 9.44
CA HIS A 85 -12.40 2.91 10.46
C HIS A 85 -13.42 4.05 10.50
N ASP A 86 -13.29 4.93 11.49
CA ASP A 86 -14.13 6.11 11.73
C ASP A 86 -13.34 7.46 11.64
N MET A 87 -12.14 7.44 11.05
CA MET A 87 -11.29 8.64 10.91
C MET A 87 -11.66 9.53 9.72
N ALA A 88 -12.54 9.05 8.85
CA ALA A 88 -12.99 9.76 7.66
C ALA A 88 -14.48 9.53 7.44
N ASP A 89 -15.13 10.44 6.72
CA ASP A 89 -16.58 10.39 6.46
C ASP A 89 -16.96 9.18 5.59
N ASN A 90 -16.06 8.75 4.69
CA ASN A 90 -16.29 7.62 3.81
C ASN A 90 -14.99 6.88 3.47
N ILE A 91 -15.13 5.62 3.05
CA ILE A 91 -14.03 4.79 2.55
C ILE A 91 -14.39 4.33 1.13
N VAL A 92 -13.48 4.57 0.19
CA VAL A 92 -13.62 4.15 -1.21
C VAL A 92 -12.77 2.91 -1.44
N HIS A 93 -13.42 1.77 -1.62
CA HIS A 93 -12.74 0.50 -1.85
C HIS A 93 -12.48 0.29 -3.35
N MET A 94 -11.20 0.10 -3.73
CA MET A 94 -10.78 -0.34 -5.06
C MET A 94 -10.74 -1.86 -5.07
N VAL A 95 -11.73 -2.51 -5.69
CA VAL A 95 -12.00 -3.94 -5.54
C VAL A 95 -11.73 -4.70 -6.84
N LEU A 96 -10.86 -5.71 -6.78
CA LEU A 96 -10.70 -6.68 -7.88
C LEU A 96 -11.83 -7.70 -7.83
N ALA A 97 -12.56 -7.83 -8.93
CA ALA A 97 -13.64 -8.81 -9.08
C ALA A 97 -13.76 -9.28 -10.53
N ARG A 98 -14.51 -10.37 -10.75
CA ARG A 98 -14.83 -10.89 -12.07
C ARG A 98 -16.23 -10.50 -12.47
N VAL A 99 -16.38 -9.92 -13.66
CA VAL A 99 -17.69 -9.76 -14.28
C VAL A 99 -18.27 -11.14 -14.58
N THR A 100 -19.57 -11.31 -14.39
CA THR A 100 -20.25 -12.57 -14.73
C THR A 100 -20.02 -12.92 -16.20
N GLY A 101 -19.45 -14.10 -16.45
CA GLY A 101 -19.09 -14.56 -17.80
C GLY A 101 -17.70 -14.13 -18.29
N ALA A 102 -16.91 -13.41 -17.48
CA ALA A 102 -15.53 -13.05 -17.82
C ALA A 102 -14.62 -14.29 -17.97
N PRO A 103 -13.53 -14.19 -18.76
CA PRO A 103 -12.56 -15.26 -18.90
C PRO A 103 -11.98 -15.73 -17.56
N GLU A 104 -11.59 -17.00 -17.48
CA GLU A 104 -10.85 -17.52 -16.33
C GLU A 104 -9.43 -16.93 -16.23
N GLY A 105 -8.82 -17.08 -15.07
CA GLY A 105 -7.47 -16.63 -14.82
C GLY A 105 -7.38 -15.10 -14.63
N VAL A 106 -6.17 -14.55 -14.67
CA VAL A 106 -5.91 -13.14 -14.41
C VAL A 106 -6.52 -12.18 -15.44
N LYS A 107 -6.73 -12.68 -16.67
CA LYS A 107 -7.28 -11.89 -17.79
C LYS A 107 -8.79 -11.59 -17.66
N GLY A 108 -9.49 -12.20 -16.70
CA GLY A 108 -10.91 -11.93 -16.45
C GLY A 108 -11.16 -11.04 -15.23
N ILE A 109 -10.12 -10.43 -14.68
CA ILE A 109 -10.23 -9.59 -13.48
C ILE A 109 -10.40 -8.13 -13.89
N SER A 110 -11.44 -7.49 -13.34
CA SER A 110 -11.75 -6.07 -13.51
C SER A 110 -11.59 -5.32 -12.19
N LEU A 111 -11.43 -4.00 -12.26
CA LEU A 111 -11.33 -3.12 -11.09
C LEU A 111 -12.63 -2.35 -10.89
N PHE A 112 -13.12 -2.34 -9.65
CA PHE A 112 -14.35 -1.65 -9.29
C PHE A 112 -14.11 -0.66 -8.16
N LEU A 113 -14.79 0.48 -8.24
CA LEU A 113 -14.93 1.45 -7.18
C LEU A 113 -16.19 1.11 -6.39
N CYS A 114 -16.06 0.80 -5.10
CA CYS A 114 -17.14 0.45 -4.19
C CYS A 114 -17.04 1.30 -2.91
N PRO A 115 -17.84 2.37 -2.76
CA PRO A 115 -17.78 3.19 -1.55
C PRO A 115 -18.49 2.50 -0.38
N LYS A 116 -18.03 2.76 0.85
CA LYS A 116 -18.67 2.33 2.09
C LYS A 116 -20.06 2.95 2.28
N LEU A 117 -20.19 4.25 1.95
CA LEU A 117 -21.44 4.99 1.91
C LEU A 117 -21.72 5.45 0.49
N LEU A 118 -22.94 5.25 0.02
CA LEU A 118 -23.40 5.73 -1.28
C LEU A 118 -23.55 7.27 -1.31
N ALA A 119 -23.78 7.84 -2.49
CA ALA A 119 -23.87 9.29 -2.65
C ALA A 119 -25.00 9.95 -1.85
N ASP A 120 -26.08 9.21 -1.57
CA ASP A 120 -27.19 9.63 -0.73
C ASP A 120 -26.93 9.44 0.78
N GLY A 121 -25.74 8.98 1.17
CA GLY A 121 -25.34 8.70 2.55
C GLY A 121 -25.81 7.36 3.10
N THR A 122 -26.50 6.53 2.32
CA THR A 122 -26.93 5.21 2.75
C THR A 122 -25.74 4.25 2.83
N ARG A 123 -25.77 3.29 3.77
CA ARG A 123 -24.74 2.26 3.90
C ARG A 123 -24.82 1.31 2.72
N ASN A 124 -23.67 1.16 2.03
CA ASN A 124 -23.53 0.13 1.01
C ASN A 124 -23.38 -1.27 1.64
N ASP A 125 -23.66 -2.31 0.88
CA ASP A 125 -23.62 -3.71 1.32
C ASP A 125 -22.17 -4.23 1.37
N VAL A 126 -21.32 -3.52 2.12
CA VAL A 126 -19.96 -3.90 2.46
C VAL A 126 -19.74 -3.81 3.97
N HIS A 127 -19.33 -4.92 4.59
CA HIS A 127 -19.26 -5.06 6.04
C HIS A 127 -17.88 -5.58 6.47
N CYS A 128 -17.33 -4.98 7.53
CA CYS A 128 -16.16 -5.51 8.21
C CYS A 128 -16.60 -6.65 9.14
N VAL A 129 -16.15 -7.86 8.85
CA VAL A 129 -16.50 -9.05 9.65
C VAL A 129 -15.46 -9.39 10.70
N SER A 130 -14.22 -8.95 10.51
CA SER A 130 -13.16 -9.07 11.51
C SER A 130 -11.98 -8.15 11.22
N ILE A 131 -11.12 -7.96 12.23
CA ILE A 131 -9.84 -7.24 12.14
C ILE A 131 -8.73 -8.18 12.60
N GLU A 132 -7.63 -8.20 11.85
CA GLU A 132 -6.49 -9.07 12.11
C GLU A 132 -5.70 -8.66 13.36
N HIS A 133 -5.31 -9.65 14.16
CA HIS A 133 -4.30 -9.50 15.20
C HIS A 133 -2.91 -9.60 14.59
N LYS A 134 -2.16 -8.49 14.61
CA LYS A 134 -0.84 -8.40 13.95
C LYS A 134 0.31 -8.36 14.95
N LEU A 135 1.48 -8.77 14.50
CA LEU A 135 2.72 -8.69 15.28
C LEU A 135 3.16 -7.23 15.52
N GLY A 136 3.00 -6.37 14.50
CA GLY A 136 3.30 -4.93 14.53
C GLY A 136 2.25 -4.12 13.81
N ILE A 137 2.41 -2.78 13.78
CA ILE A 137 1.49 -1.82 13.13
C ILE A 137 0.04 -2.06 13.61
N LYS A 138 -0.15 -2.30 14.90
CA LYS A 138 -1.44 -2.74 15.48
C LYS A 138 -2.52 -1.68 15.39
N ALA A 139 -2.14 -0.40 15.38
CA ALA A 139 -3.09 0.71 15.27
C ALA A 139 -3.57 0.97 13.82
N SER A 140 -3.02 0.24 12.81
CA SER A 140 -3.57 0.21 11.46
C SER A 140 -4.56 -0.95 11.36
N PRO A 141 -5.87 -0.72 11.25
CA PRO A 141 -6.83 -1.81 11.14
C PRO A 141 -6.62 -2.55 9.82
N THR A 142 -6.51 -3.87 9.90
CA THR A 142 -6.40 -4.76 8.75
C THR A 142 -7.65 -5.62 8.72
N ALA A 143 -8.58 -5.27 7.86
CA ALA A 143 -9.94 -5.78 7.88
C ALA A 143 -10.13 -7.01 6.97
N VAL A 144 -11.10 -7.84 7.35
CA VAL A 144 -11.80 -8.76 6.47
C VAL A 144 -13.11 -8.10 6.07
N LEU A 145 -13.31 -7.88 4.78
CA LEU A 145 -14.50 -7.23 4.23
C LEU A 145 -15.37 -8.24 3.48
N GLN A 146 -16.64 -8.26 3.83
CA GLN A 146 -17.67 -9.05 3.17
C GLN A 146 -18.53 -8.15 2.30
N TYR A 147 -18.70 -8.51 1.05
CA TYR A 147 -19.45 -7.79 0.04
C TYR A 147 -20.71 -8.58 -0.35
N GLY A 148 -21.86 -7.94 -0.30
CA GLY A 148 -23.07 -8.40 -0.98
C GLY A 148 -23.96 -9.38 -0.22
N ASP A 149 -23.89 -9.44 1.11
CA ASP A 149 -24.72 -10.36 1.90
C ASP A 149 -26.21 -9.99 1.88
N HIS A 150 -26.55 -8.72 1.60
CA HIS A 150 -27.92 -8.18 1.66
C HIS A 150 -28.41 -7.66 0.30
N GLY A 151 -28.00 -8.30 -0.79
CA GLY A 151 -28.49 -7.95 -2.13
C GLY A 151 -27.46 -7.35 -3.08
N GLY A 152 -26.19 -7.33 -2.68
CA GLY A 152 -25.07 -6.92 -3.50
C GLY A 152 -24.52 -5.53 -3.19
N ALA A 153 -23.21 -5.44 -3.04
CA ALA A 153 -22.52 -4.17 -2.83
C ALA A 153 -22.46 -3.37 -4.14
N VAL A 154 -23.03 -2.17 -4.16
CA VAL A 154 -23.06 -1.32 -5.34
C VAL A 154 -21.66 -0.80 -5.65
N ALA A 155 -21.26 -0.93 -6.93
CA ALA A 155 -19.94 -0.53 -7.39
C ALA A 155 -19.98 -0.06 -8.86
N TRP A 156 -18.92 0.60 -9.29
CA TRP A 156 -18.75 1.06 -10.66
C TRP A 156 -17.43 0.61 -11.22
N LEU A 157 -17.40 0.22 -12.48
CA LEU A 157 -16.20 -0.18 -13.19
C LEU A 157 -15.22 1.00 -13.28
N ILE A 158 -13.93 0.73 -13.03
CA ILE A 158 -12.83 1.65 -13.30
C ILE A 158 -12.14 1.21 -14.58
N GLY A 159 -12.05 2.10 -15.55
CA GLY A 159 -11.45 1.82 -16.85
C GLY A 159 -12.23 0.80 -17.67
N GLN A 160 -11.57 -0.25 -18.12
CA GLN A 160 -12.13 -1.29 -19.00
C GLN A 160 -12.24 -2.64 -18.29
N GLU A 161 -13.26 -3.41 -18.63
CA GLU A 161 -13.36 -4.81 -18.18
C GLU A 161 -12.11 -5.60 -18.54
N ASN A 162 -11.75 -6.56 -17.67
CA ASN A 162 -10.65 -7.48 -17.85
C ASN A 162 -9.24 -6.85 -17.81
N ARG A 163 -9.13 -5.56 -17.44
CA ARG A 163 -7.87 -4.84 -17.24
C ARG A 163 -7.62 -4.44 -15.77
N GLY A 164 -8.37 -5.02 -14.85
CA GLY A 164 -8.33 -4.60 -13.44
C GLY A 164 -6.97 -4.75 -12.78
N LEU A 165 -6.18 -5.76 -13.12
CA LEU A 165 -4.83 -5.92 -12.58
C LEU A 165 -3.88 -4.80 -13.04
N GLU A 166 -3.99 -4.34 -14.28
CA GLU A 166 -3.19 -3.24 -14.80
C GLU A 166 -3.42 -1.97 -13.98
N TYR A 167 -4.68 -1.62 -13.72
CA TYR A 167 -5.03 -0.45 -12.91
C TYR A 167 -4.68 -0.61 -11.43
N MET A 168 -4.84 -1.81 -10.89
CA MET A 168 -4.42 -2.11 -9.52
C MET A 168 -2.90 -2.03 -9.36
N PHE A 169 -2.10 -2.38 -10.37
CA PHE A 169 -0.65 -2.26 -10.32
C PHE A 169 -0.17 -0.81 -10.24
N ILE A 170 -0.95 0.17 -10.72
CA ILE A 170 -0.65 1.60 -10.51
C ILE A 170 -0.58 1.88 -9.01
N MET A 171 -1.62 1.50 -8.26
CA MET A 171 -1.65 1.64 -6.80
C MET A 171 -0.52 0.86 -6.13
N MET A 172 -0.30 -0.39 -6.55
CA MET A 172 0.72 -1.26 -5.95
C MET A 172 2.13 -0.73 -6.14
N ASN A 173 2.43 -0.11 -7.27
CA ASN A 173 3.76 0.44 -7.53
C ASN A 173 4.08 1.62 -6.61
N ALA A 174 3.13 2.54 -6.42
CA ALA A 174 3.26 3.62 -5.44
C ALA A 174 3.44 3.06 -4.01
N ALA A 175 2.61 2.08 -3.62
CA ALA A 175 2.71 1.44 -2.32
C ALA A 175 4.03 0.70 -2.11
N ARG A 176 4.57 0.00 -3.11
CA ARG A 176 5.86 -0.71 -3.01
C ARG A 176 7.02 0.23 -2.70
N TYR A 177 7.09 1.36 -3.41
CA TYR A 177 8.11 2.37 -3.14
C TYR A 177 7.98 2.92 -1.72
N ALA A 178 6.79 3.32 -1.30
CA ALA A 178 6.53 3.86 0.03
C ALA A 178 6.84 2.83 1.16
N VAL A 179 6.55 1.54 0.95
CA VAL A 179 6.94 0.47 1.89
C VAL A 179 8.46 0.29 1.95
N GLY A 180 9.17 0.44 0.83
CA GLY A 180 10.63 0.50 0.81
C GLY A 180 11.17 1.63 1.70
N VAL A 181 10.62 2.83 1.60
CA VAL A 181 10.97 3.98 2.45
C VAL A 181 10.63 3.71 3.93
N GLN A 182 9.54 3.01 4.23
CA GLN A 182 9.23 2.56 5.59
C GLN A 182 10.34 1.64 6.15
N GLY A 183 10.86 0.72 5.34
CA GLY A 183 11.98 -0.14 5.73
C GLY A 183 13.21 0.67 6.13
N VAL A 184 13.59 1.68 5.33
CA VAL A 184 14.69 2.60 5.64
C VAL A 184 14.44 3.36 6.96
N ALA A 185 13.22 3.86 7.18
CA ALA A 185 12.86 4.60 8.39
C ALA A 185 12.96 3.73 9.66
N ILE A 186 12.54 2.47 9.59
CA ILE A 186 12.64 1.52 10.71
C ILE A 186 14.11 1.14 10.97
N ALA A 187 14.89 0.90 9.93
CA ALA A 187 16.32 0.60 10.03
C ALA A 187 17.07 1.77 10.72
N GLU A 188 16.81 3.01 10.29
CA GLU A 188 17.37 4.22 10.90
C GLU A 188 17.01 4.33 12.38
N ARG A 189 15.75 4.15 12.72
CA ARG A 189 15.29 4.17 14.12
C ARG A 189 15.97 3.12 14.97
N ALA A 190 16.11 1.88 14.45
CA ALA A 190 16.79 0.80 15.13
C ALA A 190 18.27 1.12 15.35
N TYR A 191 18.94 1.67 14.34
CA TYR A 191 20.34 2.10 14.42
C TYR A 191 20.54 3.19 15.50
N GLN A 192 19.73 4.25 15.48
CA GLN A 192 19.85 5.33 16.47
C GLN A 192 19.66 4.80 17.89
N LYS A 193 18.68 3.92 18.12
CA LYS A 193 18.44 3.31 19.42
C LYS A 193 19.61 2.41 19.84
N ALA A 194 20.17 1.62 18.91
CA ALA A 194 21.32 0.78 19.18
C ALA A 194 22.57 1.59 19.54
N VAL A 195 22.82 2.71 18.85
CA VAL A 195 23.94 3.62 19.15
C VAL A 195 23.79 4.24 20.56
N ALA A 196 22.59 4.75 20.87
CA ALA A 196 22.30 5.33 22.20
C ALA A 196 22.55 4.28 23.30
N TYR A 197 21.98 3.08 23.16
CA TYR A 197 22.21 2.00 24.12
C TYR A 197 23.69 1.61 24.23
N ALA A 198 24.41 1.51 23.12
CA ALA A 198 25.83 1.16 23.14
C ALA A 198 26.72 2.21 23.80
N ARG A 199 26.30 3.48 23.82
CA ARG A 199 26.98 4.56 24.55
C ARG A 199 26.73 4.53 26.04
N ASP A 200 25.55 4.10 26.46
CA ASP A 200 25.16 4.11 27.88
C ASP A 200 25.52 2.82 28.60
N ARG A 201 25.42 1.67 27.93
CA ARG A 201 25.66 0.35 28.53
C ARG A 201 27.15 0.13 28.79
N VAL A 202 27.52 0.09 30.03
CA VAL A 202 28.90 -0.30 30.47
C VAL A 202 28.97 -1.78 30.73
N GLN A 203 29.91 -2.49 30.08
CA GLN A 203 30.13 -3.92 30.27
C GLN A 203 31.53 -4.30 29.83
N SER A 204 32.31 -4.87 30.77
CA SER A 204 33.68 -5.39 30.54
C SER A 204 34.64 -4.31 29.95
N ARG A 205 35.93 -4.64 29.92
CA ARG A 205 36.94 -3.86 29.21
C ARG A 205 37.04 -4.31 27.74
N PRO A 206 37.35 -3.39 26.81
CA PRO A 206 37.56 -3.76 25.42
C PRO A 206 38.72 -4.75 25.25
N VAL A 207 38.51 -5.76 24.40
CA VAL A 207 39.50 -6.83 24.17
C VAL A 207 40.75 -6.38 23.41
N ASP A 208 40.66 -5.21 22.75
CA ASP A 208 41.76 -4.59 22.01
C ASP A 208 42.79 -3.85 22.91
N GLY A 209 42.55 -3.87 24.22
CA GLY A 209 43.44 -3.22 25.18
C GLY A 209 43.34 -1.70 25.22
N SER A 210 42.42 -1.08 24.49
CA SER A 210 42.27 0.37 24.44
C SER A 210 41.89 1.02 25.76
N MET A 211 41.33 0.22 26.72
CA MET A 211 40.95 0.68 28.06
C MET A 211 41.24 -0.42 29.10
N ASN A 212 41.74 0.00 30.28
CA ASN A 212 42.07 -0.91 31.38
C ASN A 212 40.89 -1.17 32.35
N LYS A 213 39.74 -0.53 32.14
CA LYS A 213 38.55 -0.65 32.99
C LYS A 213 37.32 -0.93 32.12
N SER A 214 36.22 -1.35 32.78
CA SER A 214 34.93 -1.50 32.10
C SER A 214 34.54 -0.18 31.41
N ALA A 215 34.03 -0.28 30.19
CA ALA A 215 33.71 0.82 29.33
C ALA A 215 32.31 0.65 28.69
N PRO A 216 31.73 1.71 28.11
CA PRO A 216 30.57 1.59 27.26
C PRO A 216 30.81 0.59 26.12
N ILE A 217 29.82 -0.23 25.83
CA ILE A 217 30.00 -1.33 24.87
C ILE A 217 30.32 -0.84 23.44
N ILE A 218 30.06 0.42 23.13
CA ILE A 218 30.44 1.03 21.84
C ILE A 218 31.97 0.94 21.57
N HIS A 219 32.78 0.77 22.62
CA HIS A 219 34.24 0.63 22.49
C HIS A 219 34.67 -0.79 22.09
N HIS A 220 33.79 -1.78 22.19
CA HIS A 220 34.11 -3.17 21.80
C HIS A 220 34.11 -3.30 20.26
N PRO A 221 35.15 -3.95 19.68
CA PRO A 221 35.30 -4.06 18.22
C PRO A 221 34.10 -4.70 17.53
N ASP A 222 33.50 -5.75 18.10
CA ASP A 222 32.33 -6.40 17.48
C ASP A 222 31.08 -5.52 17.51
N ILE A 223 30.88 -4.76 18.58
CA ILE A 223 29.78 -3.76 18.64
C ILE A 223 29.99 -2.68 17.57
N LYS A 224 31.21 -2.18 17.39
CA LYS A 224 31.54 -1.24 16.31
C LYS A 224 31.21 -1.83 14.94
N ARG A 225 31.63 -3.07 14.69
CA ARG A 225 31.33 -3.79 13.43
C ARG A 225 29.83 -3.87 13.19
N MET A 226 29.02 -4.27 14.19
CA MET A 226 27.56 -4.33 14.07
C MET A 226 26.96 -2.98 13.76
N LEU A 227 27.32 -1.93 14.49
CA LEU A 227 26.82 -0.58 14.28
C LEU A 227 27.22 -0.02 12.90
N MET A 228 28.45 -0.27 12.44
CA MET A 228 28.89 0.12 11.10
C MET A 228 28.10 -0.60 10.00
N THR A 229 27.83 -1.90 10.19
CA THR A 229 27.00 -2.69 9.26
C THR A 229 25.59 -2.13 9.19
N MET A 230 24.93 -1.86 10.33
CA MET A 230 23.59 -1.26 10.37
C MET A 230 23.58 0.09 9.64
N ARG A 231 24.56 0.94 9.88
CA ARG A 231 24.69 2.24 9.26
C ARG A 231 24.88 2.13 7.74
N ALA A 232 25.82 1.28 7.31
CA ALA A 232 26.13 1.11 5.89
C ALA A 232 24.88 0.65 5.09
N TYR A 233 24.14 -0.34 5.59
CA TYR A 233 22.91 -0.78 4.94
C TYR A 233 21.83 0.28 4.97
N THR A 234 21.63 0.98 6.08
CA THR A 234 20.60 2.04 6.18
C THR A 234 20.89 3.19 5.22
N GLU A 235 22.14 3.67 5.15
CA GLU A 235 22.54 4.73 4.24
C GLU A 235 22.49 4.29 2.77
N GLY A 236 22.94 3.07 2.47
CA GLY A 236 22.87 2.49 1.13
C GLY A 236 21.42 2.33 0.63
N CYS A 237 20.51 1.80 1.46
CA CYS A 237 19.10 1.71 1.12
C CYS A 237 18.44 3.09 0.97
N ARG A 238 18.84 4.08 1.77
CA ARG A 238 18.39 5.46 1.63
C ARG A 238 18.84 6.07 0.29
N ALA A 239 20.09 5.89 -0.08
CA ALA A 239 20.61 6.35 -1.38
C ALA A 239 19.85 5.69 -2.53
N LEU A 240 19.59 4.38 -2.47
CA LEU A 240 18.80 3.67 -3.47
C LEU A 240 17.38 4.22 -3.58
N ALA A 241 16.73 4.54 -2.44
CA ALA A 241 15.40 5.14 -2.44
C ALA A 241 15.41 6.51 -3.17
N PHE A 242 16.41 7.37 -2.93
CA PHE A 242 16.52 8.65 -3.63
C PHE A 242 16.78 8.48 -5.13
N VAL A 243 17.64 7.54 -5.53
CA VAL A 243 17.87 7.24 -6.96
C VAL A 243 16.59 6.76 -7.63
N SER A 244 15.83 5.89 -6.96
CA SER A 244 14.54 5.40 -7.47
C SER A 244 13.51 6.52 -7.61
N ALA A 245 13.44 7.44 -6.63
CA ALA A 245 12.57 8.62 -6.72
C ALA A 245 12.93 9.53 -7.89
N ALA A 246 14.22 9.84 -8.04
CA ALA A 246 14.70 10.68 -9.14
C ALA A 246 14.44 10.05 -10.51
N ALA A 247 14.59 8.72 -10.63
CA ALA A 247 14.23 7.99 -11.85
C ALA A 247 12.72 8.03 -12.14
N TYR A 248 11.89 7.91 -11.09
CA TYR A 248 10.45 8.03 -11.22
C TYR A 248 10.02 9.43 -11.68
N ASP A 249 10.56 10.48 -11.07
CA ASP A 249 10.30 11.87 -11.45
C ASP A 249 10.74 12.15 -12.91
N ALA A 250 11.92 11.66 -13.29
CA ALA A 250 12.40 11.83 -14.64
C ALA A 250 11.54 11.08 -15.68
N ALA A 251 11.05 9.87 -15.35
CA ALA A 251 10.14 9.12 -16.23
C ALA A 251 8.81 9.85 -16.50
N HIS A 252 8.37 10.73 -15.58
CA HIS A 252 7.10 11.44 -15.71
C HIS A 252 7.27 12.90 -16.18
N HIS A 253 8.36 13.56 -15.82
CA HIS A 253 8.51 15.01 -15.93
C HIS A 253 9.74 15.47 -16.70
N HIS A 254 10.63 14.56 -17.19
CA HIS A 254 11.81 14.98 -17.96
C HIS A 254 11.39 15.69 -19.24
N ALA A 255 12.07 16.77 -19.60
CA ALA A 255 11.74 17.57 -20.80
C ALA A 255 11.90 16.76 -22.08
N ASP A 256 12.91 15.89 -22.15
CA ASP A 256 13.19 15.02 -23.29
C ASP A 256 12.30 13.77 -23.26
N ALA A 257 11.53 13.56 -24.33
CA ALA A 257 10.63 12.42 -24.48
C ALA A 257 11.36 11.07 -24.58
N GLU A 258 12.53 11.01 -25.22
CA GLU A 258 13.31 9.76 -25.33
C GLU A 258 13.79 9.27 -23.96
N VAL A 259 14.17 10.20 -23.07
CA VAL A 259 14.57 9.88 -21.69
C VAL A 259 13.37 9.37 -20.91
N ARG A 260 12.20 10.03 -21.02
CA ARG A 260 10.97 9.57 -20.36
C ARG A 260 10.60 8.15 -20.78
N ASP A 261 10.57 7.89 -22.09
CA ASP A 261 10.20 6.59 -22.65
C ASP A 261 11.22 5.49 -22.31
N GLY A 262 12.49 5.82 -22.25
CA GLY A 262 13.57 4.92 -21.84
C GLY A 262 13.41 4.49 -20.38
N LEU A 263 13.15 5.43 -19.48
CA LEU A 263 12.94 5.15 -18.06
C LEU A 263 11.60 4.44 -17.77
N ALA A 264 10.54 4.77 -18.51
CA ALA A 264 9.26 4.06 -18.40
C ALA A 264 9.42 2.58 -18.78
N ARG A 265 10.13 2.27 -19.87
CA ARG A 265 10.44 0.89 -20.29
C ARG A 265 11.32 0.14 -19.29
N ALA A 266 12.32 0.79 -18.68
CA ALA A 266 13.13 0.19 -17.62
C ALA A 266 12.28 -0.22 -16.41
N ARG A 267 11.27 0.58 -16.05
CA ARG A 267 10.29 0.27 -14.99
C ARG A 267 9.45 -0.98 -15.32
N GLU A 268 9.04 -1.17 -16.57
CA GLU A 268 8.24 -2.33 -16.99
C GLU A 268 9.01 -3.65 -16.87
N ILE A 269 10.33 -3.64 -17.04
CA ILE A 269 11.20 -4.81 -16.89
C ILE A 269 11.78 -5.00 -15.48
N GLY A 270 11.32 -4.21 -14.51
CA GLY A 270 11.65 -4.40 -13.09
C GLY A 270 13.02 -3.89 -12.63
N LEU A 271 13.59 -2.94 -13.35
CA LEU A 271 14.84 -2.23 -13.00
C LEU A 271 14.56 -0.93 -12.25
#